data_ee99a43b058103a070797c6f47be631e
#
_entry.id   ee99a43b058103a070797c6f47be631e
#
_cell.length_a   1.000
_cell.length_b   1.000
_cell.length_c   1.000
_cell.angle_alpha   90.00
_cell.angle_beta   90.00
_cell.angle_gamma   90.00
#
_symmetry.space_group_name_H-M   'P 1'
#
loop_
_entity.id
_entity.type
_entity.pdbx_description
1 polymer ?
#
loop_
_entity_poly.entity_id
_entity_poly.type
_entity_poly.pdbx_seq_one_letter_code
_entity_poly.pdbx_strand_id
1 'polypeptide(L)'
;KLYGLVNNAGCVRSYYMTTEDGCEYQFAVNHLAGFLLTYCLMDCLVEGGGRVLITSSASHKRMKMRWKDIMFRHGYNPLLVYKQSKLANLLFAYGLNDRFSNLGIKAYGIDPGLVKTDIGFKSTGGIVKMVWNLRMRGGVSPDVPAKIYSFLLNQAKPPEGLYYDKSGEAVYSRQVTKENADRLWSLSEQLCGISWG
;
A
#
# COMPACT_ATOMS: atom_id res chain seq x y z
N LYS A 1 -17.41 15.87 -2.86
CA LYS A 1 -16.28 15.79 -3.81
C LYS A 1 -14.98 15.58 -3.07
N LEU A 2 -14.17 14.63 -3.54
CA LEU A 2 -12.85 14.36 -3.01
C LEU A 2 -11.84 14.32 -4.16
N TYR A 3 -10.88 15.23 -4.15
CA TYR A 3 -9.86 15.35 -5.21
C TYR A 3 -8.63 14.46 -5.01
N GLY A 4 -8.43 13.97 -3.81
CA GLY A 4 -7.32 13.07 -3.50
C GLY A 4 -7.51 12.33 -2.19
N LEU A 5 -7.14 11.05 -2.19
CA LEU A 5 -7.10 10.19 -1.02
C LEU A 5 -5.69 9.66 -0.86
N VAL A 6 -5.11 9.80 0.35
CA VAL A 6 -3.77 9.28 0.65
C VAL A 6 -3.86 8.15 1.66
N ASN A 7 -3.78 6.93 1.19
CA ASN A 7 -3.68 5.71 2.00
C ASN A 7 -2.22 5.54 2.47
N ASN A 8 -1.83 6.29 3.49
CA ASN A 8 -0.46 6.32 3.99
C ASN A 8 -0.24 5.46 5.24
N ALA A 9 -1.28 5.25 6.05
CA ALA A 9 -1.17 4.49 7.29
C ALA A 9 -0.53 3.12 7.07
N GLY A 10 0.31 2.71 8.02
CA GLY A 10 0.96 1.42 7.97
C GLY A 10 1.73 1.10 9.25
N CYS A 11 1.99 -0.16 9.47
CA CYS A 11 2.73 -0.65 10.63
C CYS A 11 3.63 -1.82 10.29
N VAL A 12 4.55 -2.12 11.21
CA VAL A 12 5.31 -3.38 11.28
C VAL A 12 5.15 -3.96 12.68
N ARG A 13 4.82 -5.25 12.77
CA ARG A 13 4.70 -5.99 14.04
C ARG A 13 5.71 -7.11 14.08
N SER A 14 6.43 -7.26 15.19
CA SER A 14 7.45 -8.29 15.35
C SER A 14 6.90 -9.70 15.63
N TYR A 15 5.63 -9.82 15.95
CA TYR A 15 4.96 -11.07 16.28
C TYR A 15 3.62 -11.18 15.56
N TYR A 16 3.15 -12.40 15.40
CA TYR A 16 1.84 -12.68 14.81
C TYR A 16 0.72 -12.20 15.74
N MET A 17 -0.20 -11.45 15.18
CA MET A 17 -1.48 -11.13 15.82
C MET A 17 -2.54 -10.92 14.75
N THR A 18 -3.78 -11.07 15.14
CA THR A 18 -4.95 -10.83 14.29
C THR A 18 -5.78 -9.67 14.80
N THR A 19 -6.55 -9.08 13.91
CA THR A 19 -7.66 -8.18 14.24
C THR A 19 -8.83 -9.00 14.80
N GLU A 20 -9.86 -8.33 15.30
CA GLU A 20 -11.12 -8.95 15.72
C GLU A 20 -11.78 -9.70 14.55
N ASP A 21 -11.61 -9.23 13.32
CA ASP A 21 -12.10 -9.89 12.09
C ASP A 21 -11.25 -11.10 11.67
N GLY A 22 -10.22 -11.49 12.45
CA GLY A 22 -9.34 -12.63 12.16
C GLY A 22 -8.31 -12.41 11.07
N CYS A 23 -8.10 -11.18 10.60
CA CYS A 23 -7.08 -10.83 9.63
C CYS A 23 -5.71 -10.60 10.29
N GLU A 24 -4.62 -10.99 9.63
CA GLU A 24 -3.27 -10.66 10.12
C GLU A 24 -3.11 -9.13 10.21
N TYR A 25 -2.59 -8.66 11.33
CA TYR A 25 -2.66 -7.26 11.71
C TYR A 25 -1.95 -6.30 10.74
N GLN A 26 -0.75 -6.66 10.24
CA GLN A 26 -0.05 -5.80 9.27
C GLN A 26 -0.79 -5.77 7.92
N PHE A 27 -1.31 -6.92 7.47
CA PHE A 27 -2.06 -6.98 6.21
C PHE A 27 -3.37 -6.19 6.32
N ALA A 28 -4.06 -6.29 7.47
CA ALA A 28 -5.27 -5.53 7.73
C ALA A 28 -5.00 -4.02 7.72
N VAL A 29 -4.03 -3.54 8.51
CA VAL A 29 -3.74 -2.09 8.62
C VAL A 29 -3.11 -1.52 7.35
N ASN A 30 -2.16 -2.26 6.73
CA ASN A 30 -1.40 -1.74 5.60
C ASN A 30 -2.15 -1.81 4.27
N HIS A 31 -3.09 -2.74 4.13
CA HIS A 31 -3.81 -2.99 2.88
C HIS A 31 -5.33 -2.92 3.00
N LEU A 32 -5.95 -3.80 3.82
CA LEU A 32 -7.41 -3.90 3.86
C LEU A 32 -8.08 -2.61 4.33
N ALA A 33 -7.51 -1.91 5.29
CA ALA A 33 -8.03 -0.63 5.77
C ALA A 33 -8.09 0.43 4.64
N GLY A 34 -7.02 0.54 3.84
CA GLY A 34 -6.99 1.45 2.68
C GLY A 34 -7.94 1.01 1.57
N PHE A 35 -8.09 -0.30 1.35
CA PHE A 35 -9.03 -0.88 0.40
C PHE A 35 -10.48 -0.53 0.76
N LEU A 36 -10.88 -0.80 2.01
CA LEU A 36 -12.22 -0.49 2.52
C LEU A 36 -12.51 1.01 2.56
N LEU A 37 -11.53 1.82 3.03
CA LEU A 37 -11.69 3.28 3.05
C LEU A 37 -11.90 3.85 1.64
N THR A 38 -11.15 3.35 0.66
CA THR A 38 -11.31 3.79 -0.74
C THR A 38 -12.68 3.41 -1.27
N TYR A 39 -13.18 2.21 -0.94
CA TYR A 39 -14.54 1.77 -1.26
C TYR A 39 -15.58 2.75 -0.70
N CYS A 40 -15.54 3.05 0.59
CA CYS A 40 -16.49 3.94 1.24
C CYS A 40 -16.47 5.39 0.67
N LEU A 41 -15.37 5.80 0.06
CA LEU A 41 -15.19 7.15 -0.48
C LEU A 41 -15.28 7.22 -2.02
N MET A 42 -15.55 6.10 -2.69
CA MET A 42 -15.44 6.02 -4.16
C MET A 42 -16.37 7.02 -4.87
N ASP A 43 -17.61 7.15 -4.45
CA ASP A 43 -18.53 8.11 -5.07
C ASP A 43 -18.03 9.56 -4.98
N CYS A 44 -17.46 9.92 -3.81
CA CYS A 44 -16.87 11.23 -3.61
C CYS A 44 -15.62 11.44 -4.48
N LEU A 45 -14.82 10.38 -4.67
CA LEU A 45 -13.65 10.40 -5.54
C LEU A 45 -14.03 10.54 -7.00
N VAL A 46 -15.01 9.78 -7.47
CA VAL A 46 -15.54 9.87 -8.85
C VAL A 46 -16.09 11.28 -9.12
N GLU A 47 -16.88 11.82 -8.20
CA GLU A 47 -17.42 13.18 -8.32
C GLU A 47 -16.31 14.26 -8.34
N GLY A 48 -15.17 14.00 -7.72
CA GLY A 48 -14.02 14.90 -7.68
C GLY A 48 -13.01 14.72 -8.82
N GLY A 49 -13.14 13.67 -9.64
CA GLY A 49 -12.06 13.25 -10.55
C GLY A 49 -10.78 12.90 -9.76
N GLY A 50 -10.98 12.16 -8.67
CA GLY A 50 -10.00 12.03 -7.59
C GLY A 50 -8.81 11.13 -7.91
N ARG A 51 -7.73 11.36 -7.16
CA ARG A 51 -6.51 10.56 -7.20
C ARG A 51 -6.35 9.77 -5.92
N VAL A 52 -5.98 8.49 -6.03
CA VAL A 52 -5.73 7.62 -4.89
C VAL A 52 -4.24 7.32 -4.80
N LEU A 53 -3.60 7.80 -3.74
CA LEU A 53 -2.19 7.64 -3.49
C LEU A 53 -1.99 6.59 -2.40
N ILE A 54 -1.28 5.51 -2.70
CA ILE A 54 -1.15 4.36 -1.81
C ILE A 54 0.32 4.14 -1.47
N THR A 55 0.66 4.28 -0.18
CA THR A 55 2.04 4.10 0.27
C THR A 55 2.46 2.64 0.16
N SER A 56 3.35 2.37 -0.80
CA SER A 56 4.03 1.09 -1.01
C SER A 56 5.47 1.14 -0.44
N SER A 57 6.40 0.44 -1.03
CA SER A 57 7.83 0.44 -0.68
C SER A 57 8.61 -0.34 -1.73
N ALA A 58 9.88 -0.02 -1.98
CA ALA A 58 10.78 -0.82 -2.82
C ALA A 58 10.89 -2.28 -2.37
N SER A 59 10.55 -2.58 -1.13
CA SER A 59 10.56 -3.94 -0.59
C SER A 59 9.61 -4.91 -1.32
N HIS A 60 8.59 -4.41 -2.02
CA HIS A 60 7.66 -5.21 -2.83
C HIS A 60 8.35 -5.92 -4.01
N LYS A 61 9.47 -5.38 -4.53
CA LYS A 61 10.10 -5.85 -5.79
C LYS A 61 10.54 -7.32 -5.73
N ARG A 62 10.88 -7.83 -4.56
CA ARG A 62 11.35 -9.22 -4.34
C ARG A 62 10.35 -10.06 -3.56
N MET A 63 9.07 -9.71 -3.63
CA MET A 63 8.01 -10.45 -2.93
C MET A 63 7.06 -11.09 -3.93
N LYS A 64 6.56 -12.29 -3.58
CA LYS A 64 5.44 -12.97 -4.24
C LYS A 64 4.31 -13.09 -3.23
N MET A 65 3.06 -12.98 -3.70
CA MET A 65 1.90 -13.19 -2.83
C MET A 65 1.82 -14.66 -2.36
N ARG A 66 1.66 -14.87 -1.06
CA ARG A 66 1.44 -16.21 -0.48
C ARG A 66 -0.03 -16.60 -0.55
N TRP A 67 -0.53 -16.83 -1.75
CA TRP A 67 -1.95 -17.09 -2.00
C TRP A 67 -2.56 -18.24 -1.16
N LYS A 68 -1.78 -19.25 -0.78
CA LYS A 68 -2.23 -20.37 0.06
C LYS A 68 -2.28 -20.02 1.56
N ASP A 69 -1.57 -18.98 1.98
CA ASP A 69 -1.49 -18.53 3.37
C ASP A 69 -1.24 -17.04 3.41
N ILE A 70 -2.20 -16.27 2.90
CA ILE A 70 -2.11 -14.81 2.76
C ILE A 70 -1.94 -14.11 4.13
N MET A 71 -2.46 -14.73 5.18
CA MET A 71 -2.40 -14.24 6.55
C MET A 71 -1.16 -14.69 7.32
N PHE A 72 -0.22 -15.41 6.67
CA PHE A 72 0.98 -15.93 7.33
C PHE A 72 0.70 -16.67 8.65
N ARG A 73 -0.33 -17.50 8.68
CA ARG A 73 -0.69 -18.30 9.84
C ARG A 73 0.39 -19.31 10.21
N HIS A 74 1.17 -19.73 9.22
CA HIS A 74 2.29 -20.64 9.37
C HIS A 74 3.60 -19.95 8.98
N GLY A 75 4.62 -20.07 9.85
CA GLY A 75 5.94 -19.51 9.59
C GLY A 75 5.94 -17.98 9.46
N TYR A 76 5.35 -17.31 10.45
CA TYR A 76 5.28 -15.86 10.50
C TYR A 76 6.67 -15.22 10.42
N ASN A 77 6.82 -14.28 9.49
CA ASN A 77 8.02 -13.47 9.37
C ASN A 77 7.60 -12.01 9.15
N PRO A 78 7.84 -11.10 10.12
CA PRO A 78 7.37 -9.72 10.08
C PRO A 78 7.77 -8.97 8.81
N LEU A 79 9.00 -9.21 8.32
CA LEU A 79 9.51 -8.52 7.14
C LEU A 79 8.87 -9.04 5.84
N LEU A 80 8.57 -10.33 5.77
CA LEU A 80 7.87 -10.92 4.61
C LEU A 80 6.41 -10.46 4.56
N VAL A 81 5.73 -10.42 5.71
CA VAL A 81 4.37 -9.87 5.83
C VAL A 81 4.33 -8.42 5.39
N TYR A 82 5.26 -7.60 5.89
CA TYR A 82 5.38 -6.21 5.46
C TYR A 82 5.59 -6.09 3.95
N LYS A 83 6.55 -6.85 3.37
CA LYS A 83 6.79 -6.85 1.92
C LYS A 83 5.56 -7.24 1.13
N GLN A 84 4.82 -8.27 1.59
CA GLN A 84 3.58 -8.71 0.96
C GLN A 84 2.51 -7.62 1.01
N SER A 85 2.31 -6.96 2.15
CA SER A 85 1.35 -5.86 2.27
C SER A 85 1.68 -4.68 1.33
N LYS A 86 2.99 -4.41 1.08
CA LYS A 86 3.43 -3.37 0.15
C LYS A 86 3.28 -3.78 -1.32
N LEU A 87 3.38 -5.07 -1.63
CA LEU A 87 3.01 -5.59 -2.95
C LEU A 87 1.49 -5.52 -3.15
N ALA A 88 0.70 -5.88 -2.13
CA ALA A 88 -0.76 -5.77 -2.17
C ALA A 88 -1.22 -4.33 -2.45
N ASN A 89 -0.57 -3.34 -1.84
CA ASN A 89 -0.86 -1.93 -2.08
C ASN A 89 -0.63 -1.52 -3.55
N LEU A 90 0.40 -2.04 -4.19
CA LEU A 90 0.66 -1.74 -5.59
C LEU A 90 -0.29 -2.48 -6.54
N LEU A 91 -0.65 -3.73 -6.21
CA LEU A 91 -1.70 -4.48 -6.91
C LEU A 91 -3.06 -3.78 -6.80
N PHE A 92 -3.35 -3.19 -5.64
CA PHE A 92 -4.56 -2.40 -5.42
C PHE A 92 -4.58 -1.13 -6.30
N ALA A 93 -3.46 -0.38 -6.36
CA ALA A 93 -3.35 0.77 -7.26
C ALA A 93 -3.56 0.38 -8.73
N TYR A 94 -2.99 -0.75 -9.16
CA TYR A 94 -3.22 -1.30 -10.49
C TYR A 94 -4.70 -1.63 -10.70
N GLY A 95 -5.33 -2.35 -9.76
CA GLY A 95 -6.73 -2.73 -9.83
C GLY A 95 -7.70 -1.55 -9.89
N LEU A 96 -7.41 -0.45 -9.17
CA LEU A 96 -8.17 0.80 -9.26
C LEU A 96 -8.07 1.41 -10.66
N ASN A 97 -6.88 1.50 -11.24
CA ASN A 97 -6.71 2.02 -12.59
C ASN A 97 -7.40 1.15 -13.65
N ASP A 98 -7.32 -0.18 -13.52
CA ASP A 98 -7.97 -1.11 -14.45
C ASP A 98 -9.50 -0.97 -14.46
N ARG A 99 -10.11 -0.71 -13.29
CA ARG A 99 -11.57 -0.69 -13.12
C ARG A 99 -12.21 0.69 -13.24
N PHE A 100 -11.52 1.74 -12.78
CA PHE A 100 -12.14 3.05 -12.58
C PHE A 100 -11.48 4.21 -13.33
N SER A 101 -10.51 3.93 -14.22
CA SER A 101 -9.88 4.99 -15.03
C SER A 101 -10.88 5.66 -15.99
N ASN A 102 -11.87 4.91 -16.48
CA ASN A 102 -12.97 5.44 -17.29
C ASN A 102 -13.88 6.40 -16.52
N LEU A 103 -13.90 6.32 -15.19
CA LEU A 103 -14.62 7.24 -14.29
C LEU A 103 -13.74 8.41 -13.81
N GLY A 104 -12.55 8.59 -14.40
CA GLY A 104 -11.64 9.67 -14.06
C GLY A 104 -10.75 9.39 -12.84
N ILE A 105 -10.82 8.21 -12.24
CA ILE A 105 -9.95 7.83 -11.11
C ILE A 105 -8.54 7.48 -11.60
N LYS A 106 -7.54 7.99 -10.90
CA LYS A 106 -6.14 7.60 -11.11
C LYS A 106 -5.48 7.22 -9.79
N ALA A 107 -4.90 6.03 -9.75
CA ALA A 107 -4.26 5.49 -8.55
C ALA A 107 -2.75 5.29 -8.74
N TYR A 108 -1.97 5.53 -7.68
CA TYR A 108 -0.51 5.44 -7.68
C TYR A 108 -0.01 4.69 -6.45
N GLY A 109 0.96 3.81 -6.66
CA GLY A 109 1.79 3.29 -5.59
C GLY A 109 3.00 4.22 -5.35
N ILE A 110 3.32 4.53 -4.11
CA ILE A 110 4.41 5.45 -3.77
C ILE A 110 5.40 4.77 -2.85
N ASP A 111 6.69 4.86 -3.20
CA ASP A 111 7.78 4.53 -2.29
C ASP A 111 8.30 5.80 -1.61
N PRO A 112 8.02 6.00 -0.33
CA PRO A 112 8.55 7.14 0.40
C PRO A 112 10.06 7.03 0.66
N GLY A 113 10.68 5.89 0.35
CA GLY A 113 12.05 5.57 0.75
C GLY A 113 12.16 5.29 2.24
N LEU A 114 13.36 5.43 2.77
CA LEU A 114 13.62 5.33 4.21
C LEU A 114 13.37 6.70 4.85
N VAL A 115 12.24 6.85 5.51
CA VAL A 115 11.85 8.10 6.18
C VAL A 115 12.12 7.98 7.68
N LYS A 116 12.65 9.01 8.29
CA LYS A 116 12.83 9.10 9.74
C LYS A 116 11.46 9.24 10.41
N THR A 117 10.86 8.11 10.80
CA THR A 117 9.54 8.05 11.44
C THR A 117 9.57 7.03 12.58
N ASP A 118 8.62 7.15 13.49
CA ASP A 118 8.46 6.23 14.64
C ASP A 118 7.78 4.89 14.27
N ILE A 119 7.52 4.64 13.00
CA ILE A 119 6.77 3.45 12.54
C ILE A 119 7.42 2.12 12.99
N GLY A 120 8.75 2.09 13.09
CA GLY A 120 9.52 0.92 13.52
C GLY A 120 9.64 0.76 15.03
N PHE A 121 9.20 1.74 15.82
CA PHE A 121 9.37 1.74 17.29
C PHE A 121 8.12 1.33 18.04
N LYS A 122 6.94 1.47 17.45
CA LYS A 122 5.67 1.11 18.08
C LYS A 122 5.53 -0.42 18.11
N SER A 123 5.69 -1.01 19.30
CA SER A 123 5.47 -2.45 19.58
C SER A 123 6.37 -3.41 18.77
N THR A 124 7.57 -2.98 18.41
CA THR A 124 8.60 -3.84 17.79
C THR A 124 9.74 -4.08 18.75
N GLY A 125 10.08 -5.35 19.00
CA GLY A 125 11.21 -5.77 19.86
C GLY A 125 12.33 -6.47 19.07
N GLY A 126 13.48 -6.68 19.73
CA GLY A 126 14.55 -7.56 19.26
C GLY A 126 15.16 -7.20 17.89
N ILE A 127 15.33 -8.20 17.06
CA ILE A 127 16.03 -8.13 15.75
C ILE A 127 15.34 -7.15 14.77
N VAL A 128 14.00 -7.06 14.77
CA VAL A 128 13.26 -6.15 13.90
C VAL A 128 13.61 -4.70 14.22
N LYS A 129 13.67 -4.34 15.50
CA LYS A 129 14.08 -3.01 15.96
C LYS A 129 15.51 -2.69 15.57
N MET A 130 16.43 -3.67 15.69
CA MET A 130 17.83 -3.50 15.32
C MET A 130 18.01 -3.27 13.81
N VAL A 131 17.33 -4.07 12.97
CA VAL A 131 17.35 -3.91 11.50
C VAL A 131 16.75 -2.57 11.10
N TRP A 132 15.68 -2.15 11.76
CA TRP A 132 15.03 -0.87 11.50
C TRP A 132 15.94 0.31 11.89
N ASN A 133 16.55 0.27 13.08
CA ASN A 133 17.51 1.29 13.52
C ASN A 133 18.70 1.44 12.57
N LEU A 134 19.24 0.33 12.06
CA LEU A 134 20.34 0.37 11.10
C LEU A 134 19.92 1.05 9.78
N ARG A 135 18.72 0.75 9.29
CA ARG A 135 18.16 1.36 8.09
C ARG A 135 17.84 2.84 8.27
N MET A 136 17.37 3.24 9.45
CA MET A 136 17.00 4.63 9.76
C MET A 136 18.18 5.60 9.80
N ARG A 137 19.42 5.11 9.96
CA ARG A 137 20.63 5.97 9.91
C ARG A 137 20.78 6.70 8.56
N GLY A 138 20.29 6.11 7.47
CA GLY A 138 20.25 6.73 6.13
C GLY A 138 18.89 7.34 5.77
N GLY A 139 17.97 7.46 6.72
CA GLY A 139 16.62 7.96 6.46
C GLY A 139 16.59 9.47 6.15
N VAL A 140 15.73 9.86 5.22
CA VAL A 140 15.49 11.25 4.83
C VAL A 140 14.41 11.89 5.68
N SER A 141 14.36 13.25 5.68
CA SER A 141 13.23 14.00 6.26
C SER A 141 11.91 13.61 5.60
N PRO A 142 10.78 13.62 6.35
CA PRO A 142 9.44 13.42 5.79
C PRO A 142 9.08 14.36 4.63
N ASP A 143 9.69 15.54 4.56
CA ASP A 143 9.47 16.52 3.49
C ASP A 143 9.89 15.99 2.11
N VAL A 144 10.89 15.08 2.06
CA VAL A 144 11.36 14.53 0.80
C VAL A 144 10.27 13.67 0.12
N PRO A 145 9.70 12.65 0.76
CA PRO A 145 8.60 11.92 0.16
C PRO A 145 7.32 12.74 0.01
N ALA A 146 7.05 13.71 0.90
CA ALA A 146 5.87 14.59 0.79
C ALA A 146 5.81 15.30 -0.57
N LYS A 147 6.95 15.64 -1.17
CA LYS A 147 7.02 16.23 -2.52
C LYS A 147 6.47 15.31 -3.60
N ILE A 148 6.62 13.98 -3.46
CA ILE A 148 6.07 13.00 -4.42
C ILE A 148 4.53 13.03 -4.37
N TYR A 149 3.97 13.01 -3.16
CA TYR A 149 2.51 13.08 -2.97
C TYR A 149 1.96 14.39 -3.50
N SER A 150 2.61 15.52 -3.14
CA SER A 150 2.23 16.84 -3.63
C SER A 150 2.32 16.93 -5.15
N PHE A 151 3.39 16.42 -5.77
CA PHE A 151 3.53 16.36 -7.22
C PHE A 151 2.35 15.62 -7.85
N LEU A 152 2.07 14.38 -7.41
CA LEU A 152 1.01 13.55 -7.98
C LEU A 152 -0.38 14.15 -7.80
N LEU A 153 -0.63 14.89 -6.70
CA LEU A 153 -1.93 15.52 -6.44
C LEU A 153 -2.14 16.81 -7.25
N ASN A 154 -1.08 17.58 -7.53
CA ASN A 154 -1.21 18.93 -8.07
C ASN A 154 -1.02 19.03 -9.60
N GLN A 155 -0.71 17.93 -10.31
CA GLN A 155 -0.62 17.98 -11.78
C GLN A 155 -1.99 18.20 -12.41
N ALA A 156 -2.10 19.15 -13.35
CA ALA A 156 -3.34 19.41 -14.09
C ALA A 156 -3.80 18.16 -14.85
N LYS A 157 -2.84 17.46 -15.51
CA LYS A 157 -3.08 16.15 -16.10
C LYS A 157 -2.46 15.07 -15.21
N PRO A 158 -3.22 14.03 -14.79
CA PRO A 158 -2.67 12.94 -14.01
C PRO A 158 -1.51 12.25 -14.75
N PRO A 159 -0.34 12.05 -14.11
CA PRO A 159 0.76 11.27 -14.70
C PRO A 159 0.34 9.84 -15.06
N GLU A 160 0.91 9.29 -16.11
CA GLU A 160 0.50 7.96 -16.63
C GLU A 160 1.05 6.78 -15.83
N GLY A 161 2.22 6.93 -15.20
CA GLY A 161 2.89 5.86 -14.46
C GLY A 161 2.07 5.32 -13.28
N LEU A 162 2.44 4.10 -12.83
CA LEU A 162 1.78 3.44 -11.72
C LEU A 162 2.53 3.60 -10.39
N TYR A 163 3.86 3.67 -10.42
CA TYR A 163 4.69 3.62 -9.22
C TYR A 163 5.75 4.71 -9.24
N TYR A 164 5.86 5.46 -8.15
CA TYR A 164 6.73 6.61 -8.01
C TYR A 164 7.61 6.53 -6.78
N ASP A 165 8.85 6.96 -6.92
CA ASP A 165 9.80 7.19 -5.83
C ASP A 165 10.40 8.60 -5.93
N LYS A 166 11.41 8.90 -5.12
CA LYS A 166 12.09 10.20 -5.11
C LYS A 166 12.71 10.63 -6.44
N SER A 167 12.89 9.68 -7.38
CA SER A 167 13.46 9.92 -8.71
C SER A 167 12.39 10.13 -9.78
N GLY A 168 11.11 10.04 -9.42
CA GLY A 168 9.99 10.09 -10.35
C GLY A 168 9.34 8.73 -10.57
N GLU A 169 8.88 8.46 -11.79
CA GLU A 169 8.34 7.15 -12.14
C GLU A 169 9.41 6.05 -12.04
N ALA A 170 9.07 4.93 -11.40
CA ALA A 170 10.01 3.90 -11.05
C ALA A 170 9.54 2.49 -11.47
N VAL A 171 10.51 1.61 -11.69
CA VAL A 171 10.24 0.20 -12.01
C VAL A 171 9.66 -0.52 -10.81
N TYR A 172 8.66 -1.35 -11.03
CA TYR A 172 7.99 -2.15 -10.02
C TYR A 172 8.10 -3.67 -10.27
N SER A 173 7.57 -4.48 -9.36
CA SER A 173 7.63 -5.94 -9.43
C SER A 173 6.87 -6.50 -10.63
N ARG A 174 7.44 -7.51 -11.28
CA ARG A 174 6.76 -8.32 -12.31
C ARG A 174 5.54 -9.10 -11.77
N GLN A 175 5.33 -9.13 -10.46
CA GLN A 175 4.11 -9.69 -9.83
C GLN A 175 2.90 -8.77 -9.98
N VAL A 176 3.08 -7.51 -10.37
CA VAL A 176 1.98 -6.57 -10.63
C VAL A 176 1.45 -6.87 -12.03
N THR A 177 0.47 -7.76 -12.07
CA THR A 177 -0.22 -8.22 -13.27
C THR A 177 -1.73 -8.12 -13.04
N LYS A 178 -2.50 -8.06 -14.11
CA LYS A 178 -3.97 -8.07 -14.02
C LYS A 178 -4.49 -9.28 -13.22
N GLU A 179 -3.98 -10.47 -13.52
CA GLU A 179 -4.37 -11.71 -12.83
C GLU A 179 -4.17 -11.61 -11.30
N ASN A 180 -3.00 -11.17 -10.85
CA ASN A 180 -2.72 -11.01 -9.42
C ASN A 180 -3.54 -9.88 -8.79
N ALA A 181 -3.80 -8.80 -9.52
CA ALA A 181 -4.63 -7.69 -9.06
C ALA A 181 -6.10 -8.13 -8.89
N ASP A 182 -6.65 -8.85 -9.86
CA ASP A 182 -8.02 -9.38 -9.80
C ASP A 182 -8.18 -10.39 -8.65
N ARG A 183 -7.20 -11.28 -8.49
CA ARG A 183 -7.20 -12.25 -7.39
C ARG A 183 -7.14 -11.57 -6.02
N LEU A 184 -6.30 -10.55 -5.87
CA LEU A 184 -6.22 -9.79 -4.62
C LEU A 184 -7.50 -8.99 -4.38
N TRP A 185 -8.08 -8.43 -5.44
CA TRP A 185 -9.32 -7.65 -5.37
C TRP A 185 -10.45 -8.49 -4.78
N SER A 186 -10.76 -9.63 -5.41
CA SER A 186 -11.80 -10.55 -4.94
C SER A 186 -11.56 -11.04 -3.51
N LEU A 187 -10.31 -11.34 -3.17
CA LEU A 187 -9.96 -11.71 -1.79
C LEU A 187 -10.19 -10.57 -0.81
N SER A 188 -9.85 -9.33 -1.17
CA SER A 188 -10.03 -8.17 -0.31
C SER A 188 -11.51 -7.82 -0.12
N GLU A 189 -12.33 -7.95 -1.18
CA GLU A 189 -13.79 -7.85 -1.07
C GLU A 189 -14.35 -8.86 -0.06
N GLN A 190 -13.96 -10.13 -0.20
CA GLN A 190 -14.39 -11.18 0.72
C GLN A 190 -13.98 -10.90 2.17
N LEU A 191 -12.74 -10.47 2.40
CA LEU A 191 -12.22 -10.18 3.73
C LEU A 191 -12.84 -8.93 4.38
N CYS A 192 -13.23 -7.95 3.56
CA CYS A 192 -13.89 -6.73 4.03
C CYS A 192 -15.41 -6.84 4.05
N GLY A 193 -16.00 -7.94 3.55
CA GLY A 193 -17.46 -8.12 3.50
C GLY A 193 -18.16 -7.13 2.57
N ILE A 194 -17.52 -6.71 1.49
CA ILE A 194 -18.03 -5.74 0.51
C ILE A 194 -18.00 -6.28 -0.91
N SER A 195 -18.70 -5.61 -1.81
CA SER A 195 -18.59 -5.82 -3.27
C SER A 195 -18.55 -4.45 -3.95
N TRP A 196 -17.64 -4.28 -4.88
CA TRP A 196 -17.52 -3.03 -5.65
C TRP A 196 -18.52 -2.91 -6.82
N GLY A 197 -19.34 -3.92 -7.02
CA GLY A 197 -20.34 -3.96 -8.12
C GLY A 197 -19.78 -4.56 -9.40
#